data_669ee5de2c6e812b0f153ee66d75eb7d
#
_entry.id   669ee5de2c6e812b0f153ee66d75eb7d
#
_cell.length_a   1.000
_cell.length_b   1.000
_cell.length_c   1.000
_cell.angle_alpha   90.00
_cell.angle_beta   90.00
_cell.angle_gamma   90.00
#
_symmetry.space_group_name_H-M   'P 1'
#
loop_
_entity.id
_entity.type
_entity.pdbx_description
1 polymer ?
#
loop_
_entity_poly.entity_id
_entity_poly.type
_entity_poly.pdbx_seq_one_letter_code
_entity_poly.pdbx_strand_id
1 'polypeptide(L)'
;MKSLRHRLPPLTSLMFFEAAARTLNFTRAAEELHVSQAAVSKQIRQLEERLGFALFERVGRRVQLSPRGMQLHGKVSAAFNYLADAVDEISVRRTTSMVTLAANTAISHFWLSEVMKDFRDRNPGFSASIRTITSDQPSDLFDDSVDLVVAYDPGERINWTAQLLFEEEIFPVASPAYIESHPLVGDGPEALLSQVLLEYELIQPNWINWAIWFRSLGVDPRRVRATEYGNNYNVLVDAASRGRGVTLGTRHLLDAEIRSGKLARLSSLSVRPGRGYFLMRNDQRPFSAEVEQLHRWIASYRVNQEIREGV
;
A
#
# COMPACT_ATOMS: atom_id res chain seq x y z
N MET A 1 12.80 32.33 3.19
CA MET A 1 13.16 31.05 2.50
C MET A 1 14.31 31.28 1.53
N LYS A 2 15.40 30.49 1.58
CA LYS A 2 16.47 30.58 0.57
C LYS A 2 15.92 30.06 -0.78
N SER A 3 16.15 30.79 -1.88
CA SER A 3 15.72 30.42 -3.24
C SER A 3 16.21 29.00 -3.59
N LEU A 4 15.39 28.21 -4.31
CA LEU A 4 15.73 26.88 -4.82
C LEU A 4 17.05 26.88 -5.59
N ARG A 5 17.35 27.98 -6.32
CA ARG A 5 18.60 28.17 -7.07
C ARG A 5 19.86 28.05 -6.20
N HIS A 6 19.80 28.39 -4.91
CA HIS A 6 20.92 28.27 -3.97
C HIS A 6 20.99 26.92 -3.25
N ARG A 7 19.91 26.14 -3.29
CA ARG A 7 19.81 24.85 -2.60
C ARG A 7 20.06 23.67 -3.52
N LEU A 8 19.77 23.81 -4.81
CA LEU A 8 19.89 22.73 -5.77
C LEU A 8 21.11 22.95 -6.67
N PRO A 9 21.77 21.87 -7.11
CA PRO A 9 22.65 21.91 -8.27
C PRO A 9 21.87 22.29 -9.53
N PRO A 10 22.55 22.64 -10.64
CA PRO A 10 21.87 22.84 -11.92
C PRO A 10 21.02 21.60 -12.27
N LEU A 11 19.76 21.79 -12.62
CA LEU A 11 18.86 20.70 -13.00
C LEU A 11 19.42 19.88 -14.16
N THR A 12 20.09 20.54 -15.09
CA THR A 12 20.80 19.87 -16.19
C THR A 12 21.84 18.86 -15.67
N SER A 13 22.66 19.23 -14.68
CA SER A 13 23.65 18.30 -14.10
C SER A 13 22.98 17.12 -13.39
N LEU A 14 21.82 17.34 -12.76
CA LEU A 14 21.02 16.26 -12.17
C LEU A 14 20.39 15.34 -13.22
N MET A 15 19.97 15.87 -14.39
CA MET A 15 19.49 15.05 -15.52
C MET A 15 20.62 14.17 -16.09
N PHE A 16 21.81 14.72 -16.25
CA PHE A 16 22.99 13.95 -16.68
C PHE A 16 23.33 12.84 -15.68
N PHE A 17 23.24 13.15 -14.40
CA PHE A 17 23.47 12.18 -13.33
C PHE A 17 22.41 11.07 -13.35
N GLU A 18 21.11 11.38 -13.47
CA GLU A 18 20.04 10.40 -13.55
C GLU A 18 20.27 9.42 -14.70
N ALA A 19 20.46 9.91 -15.90
CA ALA A 19 20.69 9.07 -17.09
C ALA A 19 21.94 8.17 -16.94
N ALA A 20 23.04 8.73 -16.43
CA ALA A 20 24.27 7.97 -16.18
C ALA A 20 24.11 6.93 -15.07
N ALA A 21 23.35 7.23 -14.02
CA ALA A 21 23.08 6.35 -12.89
C ALA A 21 22.17 5.17 -13.28
N ARG A 22 21.14 5.42 -14.05
CA ARG A 22 20.21 4.41 -14.54
C ARG A 22 20.84 3.46 -15.54
N THR A 23 21.66 3.98 -16.46
CA THR A 23 22.31 3.16 -17.49
C THR A 23 23.61 2.51 -17.04
N LEU A 24 24.24 3.00 -15.97
CA LEU A 24 25.61 2.66 -15.51
C LEU A 24 26.63 2.68 -16.65
N ASN A 25 26.37 3.49 -17.67
CA ASN A 25 27.17 3.59 -18.90
C ASN A 25 27.09 5.01 -19.45
N PHE A 26 28.21 5.75 -19.39
CA PHE A 26 28.28 7.15 -19.82
C PHE A 26 28.07 7.32 -21.32
N THR A 27 28.37 6.32 -22.14
CA THR A 27 28.13 6.36 -23.59
C THR A 27 26.62 6.25 -23.87
N ARG A 28 25.93 5.30 -23.25
CA ARG A 28 24.48 5.16 -23.40
C ARG A 28 23.72 6.38 -22.85
N ALA A 29 24.15 6.93 -21.71
CA ALA A 29 23.59 8.17 -21.20
C ALA A 29 23.79 9.35 -22.17
N ALA A 30 24.94 9.41 -22.86
CA ALA A 30 25.24 10.44 -23.86
C ALA A 30 24.34 10.29 -25.10
N GLU A 31 24.14 9.08 -25.59
CA GLU A 31 23.22 8.76 -26.68
C GLU A 31 21.79 9.20 -26.36
N GLU A 32 21.28 8.85 -25.16
CA GLU A 32 19.94 9.22 -24.69
C GLU A 32 19.76 10.74 -24.59
N LEU A 33 20.77 11.44 -24.07
CA LEU A 33 20.73 12.88 -23.89
C LEU A 33 21.12 13.67 -25.14
N HIS A 34 21.42 12.99 -26.25
CA HIS A 34 21.87 13.58 -27.51
C HIS A 34 23.11 14.48 -27.36
N VAL A 35 24.10 14.05 -26.59
CA VAL A 35 25.34 14.78 -26.31
C VAL A 35 26.58 13.87 -26.48
N SER A 36 27.77 14.42 -26.34
CA SER A 36 28.98 13.61 -26.30
C SER A 36 29.22 12.96 -24.92
N GLN A 37 29.85 11.79 -24.89
CA GLN A 37 30.28 11.13 -23.66
C GLN A 37 31.18 12.03 -22.79
N ALA A 38 32.02 12.85 -23.43
CA ALA A 38 32.85 13.83 -22.74
C ALA A 38 32.03 14.91 -22.02
N ALA A 39 30.88 15.32 -22.58
CA ALA A 39 29.95 16.26 -21.94
C ALA A 39 29.31 15.63 -20.71
N VAL A 40 28.87 14.38 -20.79
CA VAL A 40 28.33 13.63 -19.62
C VAL A 40 29.39 13.56 -18.52
N SER A 41 30.59 13.10 -18.83
CA SER A 41 31.69 12.99 -17.85
C SER A 41 32.04 14.33 -17.19
N LYS A 42 32.02 15.43 -17.98
CA LYS A 42 32.27 16.78 -17.46
C LYS A 42 31.16 17.22 -16.50
N GLN A 43 29.91 17.01 -16.86
CA GLN A 43 28.75 17.39 -16.01
C GLN A 43 28.72 16.60 -14.71
N ILE A 44 28.97 15.30 -14.73
CA ILE A 44 29.09 14.47 -13.54
C ILE A 44 30.22 14.98 -12.64
N ARG A 45 31.41 15.23 -13.17
CA ARG A 45 32.52 15.75 -12.37
C ARG A 45 32.20 17.09 -11.71
N GLN A 46 31.58 18.01 -12.44
CA GLN A 46 31.17 19.32 -11.90
C GLN A 46 30.11 19.15 -10.81
N LEU A 47 29.21 18.17 -10.93
CA LEU A 47 28.21 17.86 -9.92
C LEU A 47 28.87 17.30 -8.64
N GLU A 48 29.81 16.37 -8.79
CA GLU A 48 30.57 15.78 -7.68
C GLU A 48 31.40 16.84 -6.94
N GLU A 49 32.08 17.72 -7.69
CA GLU A 49 32.84 18.85 -7.11
C GLU A 49 31.93 19.77 -6.29
N ARG A 50 30.75 20.09 -6.80
CA ARG A 50 29.77 20.93 -6.07
C ARG A 50 29.18 20.26 -4.83
N LEU A 51 28.96 18.94 -4.90
CA LEU A 51 28.42 18.16 -3.77
C LEU A 51 29.49 17.81 -2.73
N GLY A 52 30.76 17.82 -3.12
CA GLY A 52 31.89 17.48 -2.25
C GLY A 52 32.09 15.99 -2.03
N PHE A 53 31.46 15.13 -2.87
CA PHE A 53 31.62 13.68 -2.81
C PHE A 53 31.39 13.02 -4.16
N ALA A 54 32.01 11.85 -4.35
CA ALA A 54 31.83 11.04 -5.55
C ALA A 54 30.44 10.40 -5.62
N LEU A 55 29.84 10.43 -6.80
CA LEU A 55 28.57 9.75 -7.12
C LEU A 55 28.80 8.41 -7.78
N PHE A 56 29.94 8.25 -8.46
CA PHE A 56 30.32 7.02 -9.14
C PHE A 56 31.67 6.53 -8.64
N GLU A 57 31.83 5.21 -8.67
CA GLU A 57 33.06 4.49 -8.35
C GLU A 57 33.41 3.56 -9.53
N ARG A 58 34.71 3.34 -9.72
CA ARG A 58 35.21 2.38 -10.72
C ARG A 58 35.63 1.08 -10.02
N VAL A 59 34.94 0.00 -10.36
CA VAL A 59 35.31 -1.34 -9.92
C VAL A 59 35.84 -2.10 -11.14
N GLY A 60 37.14 -2.14 -11.28
CA GLY A 60 37.80 -2.67 -12.49
C GLY A 60 37.48 -1.80 -13.72
N ARG A 61 36.83 -2.39 -14.71
CA ARG A 61 36.40 -1.72 -15.95
C ARG A 61 34.94 -1.22 -15.90
N ARG A 62 34.21 -1.42 -14.82
CA ARG A 62 32.80 -1.06 -14.68
C ARG A 62 32.62 0.22 -13.86
N VAL A 63 31.64 1.02 -14.25
CA VAL A 63 31.16 2.14 -13.47
C VAL A 63 30.01 1.68 -12.59
N GLN A 64 30.04 2.03 -11.31
CA GLN A 64 28.98 1.73 -10.34
C GLN A 64 28.67 3.01 -9.55
N LEU A 65 27.48 3.06 -8.96
CA LEU A 65 27.14 4.15 -8.03
C LEU A 65 27.86 3.96 -6.69
N SER A 66 28.38 5.07 -6.15
CA SER A 66 28.78 5.09 -4.74
C SER A 66 27.56 4.95 -3.82
N PRO A 67 27.70 4.63 -2.53
CA PRO A 67 26.59 4.61 -1.57
C PRO A 67 25.80 5.93 -1.54
N ARG A 68 26.50 7.07 -1.62
CA ARG A 68 25.88 8.41 -1.73
C ARG A 68 25.21 8.63 -3.09
N GLY A 69 25.80 8.11 -4.15
CA GLY A 69 25.22 8.11 -5.49
C GLY A 69 23.89 7.34 -5.54
N MET A 70 23.83 6.15 -4.94
CA MET A 70 22.58 5.38 -4.85
C MET A 70 21.47 6.13 -4.11
N GLN A 71 21.79 6.73 -2.97
CA GLN A 71 20.82 7.52 -2.19
C GLN A 71 20.31 8.75 -2.97
N LEU A 72 21.22 9.45 -3.66
CA LEU A 72 20.84 10.62 -4.45
C LEU A 72 20.04 10.21 -5.67
N HIS A 73 20.41 9.12 -6.36
CA HIS A 73 19.72 8.64 -7.57
C HIS A 73 18.23 8.35 -7.30
N GLY A 74 17.89 7.61 -6.25
CA GLY A 74 16.50 7.32 -5.93
C GLY A 74 15.65 8.60 -5.73
N LYS A 75 16.22 9.61 -5.06
CA LYS A 75 15.52 10.89 -4.83
C LYS A 75 15.42 11.75 -6.09
N VAL A 76 16.46 11.77 -6.91
CA VAL A 76 16.48 12.55 -8.17
C VAL A 76 15.55 11.94 -9.20
N SER A 77 15.54 10.61 -9.37
CA SER A 77 14.60 9.92 -10.25
C SER A 77 13.14 10.16 -9.84
N ALA A 78 12.82 10.05 -8.56
CA ALA A 78 11.49 10.34 -8.07
C ALA A 78 11.06 11.80 -8.35
N ALA A 79 11.95 12.77 -8.10
CA ALA A 79 11.67 14.17 -8.35
C ALA A 79 11.46 14.48 -9.85
N PHE A 80 12.26 13.87 -10.74
CA PHE A 80 12.09 14.07 -12.19
C PHE A 80 10.84 13.40 -12.73
N ASN A 81 10.49 12.21 -12.25
CA ASN A 81 9.22 11.57 -12.60
C ASN A 81 8.04 12.44 -12.16
N TYR A 82 8.07 12.99 -10.95
CA TYR A 82 7.05 13.91 -10.46
C TYR A 82 6.91 15.15 -11.35
N LEU A 83 8.03 15.75 -11.76
CA LEU A 83 8.03 16.91 -12.68
C LEU A 83 7.51 16.53 -14.07
N ALA A 84 7.90 15.37 -14.58
CA ALA A 84 7.41 14.87 -15.87
C ALA A 84 5.91 14.64 -15.83
N ASP A 85 5.41 13.97 -14.78
CA ASP A 85 3.98 13.74 -14.57
C ASP A 85 3.20 15.06 -14.49
N ALA A 86 3.73 16.06 -13.78
CA ALA A 86 3.09 17.39 -13.67
C ALA A 86 3.07 18.14 -15.01
N VAL A 87 4.11 18.02 -15.83
CA VAL A 87 4.14 18.60 -17.17
C VAL A 87 3.17 17.87 -18.10
N ASP A 88 3.09 16.54 -17.99
CA ASP A 88 2.16 15.72 -18.76
C ASP A 88 0.70 16.00 -18.38
N GLU A 89 0.41 16.22 -17.11
CA GLU A 89 -0.92 16.62 -16.61
C GLU A 89 -1.40 17.94 -17.24
N ILE A 90 -0.48 18.89 -17.47
CA ILE A 90 -0.81 20.19 -18.04
C ILE A 90 -0.77 20.16 -19.59
N SER A 91 0.15 19.40 -20.16
CA SER A 91 0.44 19.38 -21.62
C SER A 91 -0.53 18.50 -22.38
N VAL A 92 -0.96 17.40 -21.81
CA VAL A 92 -1.97 16.53 -22.40
C VAL A 92 -3.34 17.08 -22.02
N ARG A 93 -4.08 17.62 -22.99
CA ARG A 93 -5.53 17.63 -22.93
C ARG A 93 -5.95 16.16 -22.82
N ARG A 94 -5.89 15.58 -21.61
CA ARG A 94 -6.44 14.25 -21.35
C ARG A 94 -7.91 14.33 -21.68
N THR A 95 -8.31 13.67 -22.74
CA THR A 95 -9.70 13.44 -23.11
C THR A 95 -10.40 12.58 -22.06
N THR A 96 -9.67 12.02 -21.10
CA THR A 96 -10.17 11.28 -19.93
C THR A 96 -9.43 11.75 -18.66
N SER A 97 -10.17 12.29 -17.70
CA SER A 97 -9.66 12.53 -16.34
C SER A 97 -9.22 11.20 -15.70
N MET A 98 -8.22 11.23 -14.83
CA MET A 98 -7.77 10.04 -14.09
C MET A 98 -7.92 10.29 -12.60
N VAL A 99 -8.53 9.34 -11.90
CA VAL A 99 -8.62 9.31 -10.44
C VAL A 99 -7.65 8.25 -9.92
N THR A 100 -6.73 8.64 -9.04
CA THR A 100 -5.79 7.72 -8.42
C THR A 100 -6.28 7.34 -7.01
N LEU A 101 -6.55 6.05 -6.84
CA LEU A 101 -6.99 5.45 -5.59
C LEU A 101 -5.92 4.49 -5.07
N ALA A 102 -5.42 4.72 -3.84
CA ALA A 102 -4.48 3.83 -3.20
C ALA A 102 -5.12 3.05 -2.06
N ALA A 103 -4.63 1.83 -1.79
CA ALA A 103 -5.11 1.02 -0.68
C ALA A 103 -4.06 0.02 -0.20
N ASN A 104 -4.15 -0.40 1.08
CA ASN A 104 -3.37 -1.51 1.61
C ASN A 104 -3.69 -2.80 0.86
N THR A 105 -2.73 -3.73 0.82
CA THR A 105 -2.83 -4.98 0.06
C THR A 105 -4.07 -5.80 0.44
N ALA A 106 -4.33 -5.99 1.73
CA ALA A 106 -5.46 -6.78 2.20
C ALA A 106 -6.81 -6.16 1.81
N ILE A 107 -7.01 -4.86 2.11
CA ILE A 107 -8.28 -4.21 1.79
C ILE A 107 -8.48 -4.04 0.28
N SER A 108 -7.40 -3.84 -0.48
CA SER A 108 -7.47 -3.78 -1.93
C SER A 108 -8.00 -5.08 -2.53
N HIS A 109 -7.54 -6.23 -1.99
CA HIS A 109 -7.91 -7.54 -2.48
C HIS A 109 -9.32 -7.97 -2.03
N PHE A 110 -9.59 -7.92 -0.72
CA PHE A 110 -10.79 -8.54 -0.16
C PHE A 110 -12.03 -7.64 -0.17
N TRP A 111 -11.86 -6.32 -0.18
CA TRP A 111 -12.98 -5.39 -0.09
C TRP A 111 -13.08 -4.45 -1.29
N LEU A 112 -12.01 -3.73 -1.60
CA LEU A 112 -12.04 -2.67 -2.61
C LEU A 112 -12.31 -3.23 -4.02
N SER A 113 -11.86 -4.43 -4.33
CA SER A 113 -12.13 -5.07 -5.62
C SER A 113 -13.63 -5.23 -5.91
N GLU A 114 -14.42 -5.62 -4.91
CA GLU A 114 -15.88 -5.72 -5.02
C GLU A 114 -16.52 -4.33 -5.13
N VAL A 115 -16.08 -3.39 -4.28
CA VAL A 115 -16.56 -1.98 -4.31
C VAL A 115 -16.37 -1.38 -5.70
N MET A 116 -15.21 -1.61 -6.31
CA MET A 116 -14.87 -1.06 -7.62
C MET A 116 -15.60 -1.76 -8.77
N LYS A 117 -15.85 -3.05 -8.65
CA LYS A 117 -16.70 -3.79 -9.59
C LYS A 117 -18.12 -3.20 -9.58
N ASP A 118 -18.74 -3.12 -8.41
CA ASP A 118 -20.09 -2.57 -8.25
C ASP A 118 -20.17 -1.09 -8.69
N PHE A 119 -19.11 -0.32 -8.45
CA PHE A 119 -19.02 1.07 -8.92
C PHE A 119 -19.15 1.15 -10.44
N ARG A 120 -18.35 0.36 -11.15
CA ARG A 120 -18.37 0.35 -12.62
C ARG A 120 -19.70 -0.11 -13.18
N ASP A 121 -20.28 -1.17 -12.61
CA ASP A 121 -21.55 -1.73 -13.05
C ASP A 121 -22.70 -0.71 -12.90
N ARG A 122 -22.65 0.15 -11.88
CA ARG A 122 -23.71 1.13 -11.58
C ARG A 122 -23.45 2.54 -12.09
N ASN A 123 -22.25 2.81 -12.54
CA ASN A 123 -21.86 4.12 -13.06
C ASN A 123 -21.28 3.99 -14.49
N PRO A 124 -22.05 3.49 -15.47
CA PRO A 124 -21.55 3.30 -16.83
C PRO A 124 -21.14 4.62 -17.51
N GLY A 125 -21.66 5.74 -17.03
CA GLY A 125 -21.31 7.09 -17.50
C GLY A 125 -20.10 7.73 -16.80
N PHE A 126 -19.39 7.02 -15.92
CA PHE A 126 -18.20 7.54 -15.29
C PHE A 126 -17.08 7.77 -16.32
N SER A 127 -16.68 9.02 -16.49
CA SER A 127 -15.83 9.45 -17.61
C SER A 127 -14.32 9.30 -17.33
N ALA A 128 -13.93 9.20 -16.05
CA ALA A 128 -12.52 9.09 -15.68
C ALA A 128 -11.99 7.66 -15.74
N SER A 129 -10.71 7.53 -16.04
CA SER A 129 -9.96 6.32 -15.74
C SER A 129 -9.64 6.24 -14.26
N ILE A 130 -9.67 5.03 -13.67
CA ILE A 130 -9.28 4.83 -12.27
C ILE A 130 -7.97 4.06 -12.25
N ARG A 131 -6.94 4.68 -11.66
CA ARG A 131 -5.66 4.04 -11.35
C ARG A 131 -5.69 3.55 -9.91
N THR A 132 -5.48 2.26 -9.69
CA THR A 132 -5.36 1.71 -8.33
C THR A 132 -3.90 1.43 -8.00
N ILE A 133 -3.44 1.94 -6.86
CA ILE A 133 -2.13 1.65 -6.27
C ILE A 133 -2.36 0.75 -5.06
N THR A 134 -1.65 -0.38 -4.99
CA THR A 134 -1.72 -1.31 -3.87
C THR A 134 -0.35 -1.43 -3.23
N SER A 135 -0.23 -1.05 -1.96
CA SER A 135 1.02 -1.13 -1.20
C SER A 135 0.74 -1.15 0.30
N ASP A 136 1.62 -1.79 1.07
CA ASP A 136 1.60 -1.73 2.54
C ASP A 136 2.62 -0.71 3.08
N GLN A 137 3.27 0.05 2.19
CA GLN A 137 4.18 1.13 2.56
C GLN A 137 3.42 2.47 2.59
N PRO A 138 3.43 3.20 3.72
CA PRO A 138 2.76 4.49 3.82
C PRO A 138 3.24 5.53 2.79
N SER A 139 4.52 5.49 2.38
CA SER A 139 5.07 6.39 1.37
C SER A 139 4.40 6.24 0.01
N ASP A 140 3.97 5.03 -0.34
CA ASP A 140 3.34 4.77 -1.63
C ASP A 140 1.84 5.11 -1.60
N LEU A 141 1.21 4.93 -0.43
CA LEU A 141 -0.22 5.21 -0.24
C LEU A 141 -0.50 6.72 -0.19
N PHE A 142 0.35 7.49 0.49
CA PHE A 142 0.15 8.91 0.75
C PHE A 142 1.08 9.79 -0.08
N ASP A 143 1.31 9.39 -1.33
CA ASP A 143 2.02 10.18 -2.32
C ASP A 143 1.17 11.37 -2.79
N ASP A 144 1.82 12.48 -3.16
CA ASP A 144 1.13 13.70 -3.62
C ASP A 144 0.30 13.49 -4.90
N SER A 145 0.57 12.43 -5.68
CA SER A 145 -0.19 12.07 -6.89
C SER A 145 -1.46 11.29 -6.62
N VAL A 146 -1.72 10.87 -5.38
CA VAL A 146 -2.89 10.08 -4.99
C VAL A 146 -4.05 10.98 -4.58
N ASP A 147 -5.25 10.72 -5.11
CA ASP A 147 -6.47 11.50 -4.79
C ASP A 147 -7.18 10.94 -3.55
N LEU A 148 -7.31 9.62 -3.48
CA LEU A 148 -8.03 8.91 -2.42
C LEU A 148 -7.19 7.74 -1.89
N VAL A 149 -7.26 7.49 -0.60
CA VAL A 149 -6.63 6.32 0.04
C VAL A 149 -7.65 5.57 0.89
N VAL A 150 -7.66 4.25 0.79
CA VAL A 150 -8.34 3.39 1.77
C VAL A 150 -7.28 2.69 2.61
N ALA A 151 -7.15 3.07 3.88
CA ALA A 151 -6.09 2.57 4.75
C ALA A 151 -6.61 2.18 6.13
N TYR A 152 -5.91 1.22 6.76
CA TYR A 152 -6.13 0.83 8.13
C TYR A 152 -5.40 1.78 9.08
N ASP A 153 -6.14 2.35 10.04
CA ASP A 153 -5.66 3.19 11.15
C ASP A 153 -4.52 4.16 10.75
N PRO A 154 -4.76 5.02 9.74
CA PRO A 154 -3.70 5.84 9.13
C PRO A 154 -3.16 6.94 10.06
N GLY A 155 -3.82 7.16 11.21
CA GLY A 155 -3.55 8.30 12.09
C GLY A 155 -3.90 9.65 11.46
N GLU A 156 -3.62 10.73 12.19
CA GLU A 156 -3.76 12.07 11.66
C GLU A 156 -2.65 12.36 10.64
N ARG A 157 -3.03 12.89 9.49
CA ARG A 157 -2.10 13.27 8.42
C ARG A 157 -2.38 14.68 7.95
N ILE A 158 -1.33 15.49 7.88
CA ILE A 158 -1.41 16.85 7.34
C ILE A 158 -1.86 16.75 5.88
N ASN A 159 -2.82 17.60 5.49
CA ASN A 159 -3.38 17.71 4.14
C ASN A 159 -4.21 16.47 3.69
N TRP A 160 -4.68 15.66 4.64
CA TRP A 160 -5.57 14.56 4.36
C TRP A 160 -6.78 14.60 5.27
N THR A 161 -7.97 14.60 4.67
CA THR A 161 -9.24 14.49 5.41
C THR A 161 -9.63 13.03 5.51
N ALA A 162 -9.86 12.56 6.75
CA ALA A 162 -10.19 11.17 7.05
C ALA A 162 -11.69 10.99 7.31
N GLN A 163 -12.27 9.93 6.78
CA GLN A 163 -13.62 9.45 7.08
C GLN A 163 -13.56 7.98 7.46
N LEU A 164 -14.09 7.62 8.63
CA LEU A 164 -14.20 6.21 9.01
C LEU A 164 -15.18 5.48 8.07
N LEU A 165 -14.71 4.37 7.50
CA LEU A 165 -15.54 3.47 6.70
C LEU A 165 -16.21 2.41 7.57
N PHE A 166 -15.41 1.71 8.37
CA PHE A 166 -15.89 0.71 9.33
C PHE A 166 -14.84 0.42 10.41
N GLU A 167 -15.34 0.06 11.59
CA GLU A 167 -14.51 -0.40 12.69
C GLU A 167 -14.00 -1.82 12.45
N GLU A 168 -12.86 -2.13 13.02
CA GLU A 168 -12.28 -3.46 12.94
C GLU A 168 -12.87 -4.39 14.01
N GLU A 169 -13.28 -5.58 13.59
CA GLU A 169 -13.60 -6.72 14.46
C GLU A 169 -12.81 -7.93 13.98
N ILE A 170 -12.00 -8.50 14.88
CA ILE A 170 -11.04 -9.57 14.58
C ILE A 170 -11.46 -10.85 15.27
N PHE A 171 -11.52 -11.94 14.50
CA PHE A 171 -11.94 -13.26 14.95
C PHE A 171 -11.17 -14.37 14.24
N PRO A 172 -11.06 -15.57 14.84
CA PRO A 172 -10.41 -16.73 14.21
C PRO A 172 -11.24 -17.27 13.06
N VAL A 173 -10.58 -17.56 11.93
CA VAL A 173 -11.18 -18.20 10.74
C VAL A 173 -10.34 -19.36 10.25
N ALA A 174 -11.01 -20.37 9.72
CA ALA A 174 -10.43 -21.51 9.03
C ALA A 174 -11.38 -22.02 7.94
N SER A 175 -10.95 -22.97 7.12
CA SER A 175 -11.88 -23.66 6.22
C SER A 175 -12.87 -24.54 7.01
N PRO A 176 -14.09 -24.76 6.52
CA PRO A 176 -15.05 -25.68 7.15
C PRO A 176 -14.47 -27.07 7.39
N ALA A 177 -13.74 -27.62 6.40
CA ALA A 177 -13.10 -28.94 6.51
C ALA A 177 -12.04 -28.99 7.63
N TYR A 178 -11.29 -27.90 7.85
CA TYR A 178 -10.36 -27.83 8.99
C TYR A 178 -11.13 -27.83 10.31
N ILE A 179 -12.20 -27.07 10.43
CA ILE A 179 -13.03 -26.98 11.65
C ILE A 179 -13.63 -28.34 12.01
N GLU A 180 -14.12 -29.09 11.03
CA GLU A 180 -14.67 -30.43 11.24
C GLU A 180 -13.60 -31.43 11.71
N SER A 181 -12.39 -31.35 11.17
CA SER A 181 -11.30 -32.27 11.52
C SER A 181 -10.54 -31.90 12.80
N HIS A 182 -10.66 -30.65 13.27
CA HIS A 182 -9.97 -30.10 14.44
C HIS A 182 -10.95 -29.34 15.35
N PRO A 183 -11.95 -30.04 15.93
CA PRO A 183 -12.95 -29.40 16.77
C PRO A 183 -12.30 -28.75 18.00
N LEU A 184 -12.82 -27.58 18.40
CA LEU A 184 -12.39 -26.94 19.65
C LEU A 184 -12.83 -27.76 20.86
N VAL A 185 -11.93 -27.90 21.83
CA VAL A 185 -12.23 -28.51 23.13
C VAL A 185 -12.36 -27.39 24.14
N GLY A 186 -13.60 -26.99 24.42
CA GLY A 186 -13.98 -25.89 25.33
C GLY A 186 -14.35 -24.60 24.57
N ASP A 187 -14.98 -23.68 25.30
CA ASP A 187 -15.58 -22.45 24.77
C ASP A 187 -14.67 -21.20 24.97
N GLY A 188 -13.59 -21.33 25.73
CA GLY A 188 -12.70 -20.25 26.07
C GLY A 188 -11.62 -20.00 24.99
N PRO A 189 -10.94 -18.85 25.06
CA PRO A 189 -9.88 -18.53 24.11
C PRO A 189 -8.69 -19.52 24.17
N GLU A 190 -8.47 -20.18 25.32
CA GLU A 190 -7.42 -21.21 25.49
C GLU A 190 -7.61 -22.42 24.56
N ALA A 191 -8.85 -22.75 24.17
CA ALA A 191 -9.12 -23.84 23.25
C ALA A 191 -8.43 -23.65 21.90
N LEU A 192 -8.19 -22.39 21.49
CA LEU A 192 -7.47 -22.06 20.26
C LEU A 192 -5.95 -22.30 20.32
N LEU A 193 -5.37 -22.41 21.51
CA LEU A 193 -3.93 -22.66 21.68
C LEU A 193 -3.48 -24.05 21.15
N SER A 194 -4.41 -24.98 21.00
CA SER A 194 -4.16 -26.31 20.44
C SER A 194 -4.23 -26.35 18.91
N GLN A 195 -4.66 -25.27 18.27
CA GLN A 195 -4.83 -25.20 16.83
C GLN A 195 -3.51 -24.83 16.12
N VAL A 196 -3.44 -25.15 14.83
CA VAL A 196 -2.36 -24.67 13.95
C VAL A 196 -2.58 -23.21 13.65
N LEU A 197 -1.84 -22.33 14.31
CA LEU A 197 -2.00 -20.87 14.18
C LEU A 197 -1.10 -20.34 13.04
N LEU A 198 -1.72 -19.68 12.09
CA LEU A 198 -1.06 -18.98 10.98
C LEU A 198 -0.88 -17.52 11.39
N GLU A 199 0.37 -17.03 11.49
CA GLU A 199 0.73 -15.72 12.02
C GLU A 199 1.16 -14.76 10.93
N TYR A 200 0.69 -13.54 11.00
CA TYR A 200 1.15 -12.46 10.15
C TYR A 200 2.43 -11.84 10.74
N GLU A 201 3.55 -11.96 10.02
CA GLU A 201 4.87 -11.57 10.50
C GLU A 201 5.14 -10.06 10.40
N LEU A 202 4.56 -9.38 9.41
CA LEU A 202 4.77 -7.95 9.20
C LEU A 202 3.98 -7.13 10.22
N ILE A 203 4.54 -6.97 11.41
CA ILE A 203 3.92 -6.20 12.48
C ILE A 203 4.16 -4.72 12.21
N GLN A 204 3.21 -4.07 11.56
CA GLN A 204 3.06 -2.63 11.67
C GLN A 204 2.59 -2.30 13.11
N PRO A 205 2.95 -1.15 13.70
CA PRO A 205 2.72 -0.86 15.12
C PRO A 205 1.28 -1.06 15.59
N ASN A 206 0.33 -1.03 14.66
CA ASN A 206 -1.10 -1.04 14.95
C ASN A 206 -1.81 -2.34 14.56
N TRP A 207 -1.14 -3.31 13.95
CA TRP A 207 -1.79 -4.53 13.51
C TRP A 207 -1.88 -5.57 14.61
N ILE A 208 -3.04 -6.23 14.73
CA ILE A 208 -3.26 -7.28 15.72
C ILE A 208 -2.68 -8.59 15.21
N ASN A 209 -1.85 -9.21 16.03
CA ASN A 209 -1.36 -10.57 15.88
C ASN A 209 -1.99 -11.50 16.95
N TRP A 210 -1.71 -12.79 16.86
CA TRP A 210 -2.22 -13.76 17.82
C TRP A 210 -1.87 -13.42 19.27
N ALA A 211 -0.65 -12.98 19.55
CA ALA A 211 -0.24 -12.63 20.91
C ALA A 211 -1.05 -11.44 21.47
N ILE A 212 -1.34 -10.43 20.67
CA ILE A 212 -2.16 -9.28 21.05
C ILE A 212 -3.63 -9.72 21.20
N TRP A 213 -4.15 -10.51 20.25
CA TRP A 213 -5.52 -11.01 20.28
C TRP A 213 -5.81 -11.84 21.55
N PHE A 214 -4.97 -12.80 21.86
CA PHE A 214 -5.09 -13.61 23.09
C PHE A 214 -4.98 -12.77 24.36
N ARG A 215 -4.04 -11.82 24.40
CA ARG A 215 -3.90 -10.89 25.54
C ARG A 215 -5.18 -10.08 25.76
N SER A 216 -5.84 -9.63 24.70
CA SER A 216 -7.10 -8.88 24.79
C SER A 216 -8.24 -9.72 25.39
N LEU A 217 -8.14 -11.04 25.35
CA LEU A 217 -9.07 -12.00 25.94
C LEU A 217 -8.57 -12.59 27.29
N GLY A 218 -7.52 -12.01 27.87
CA GLY A 218 -7.01 -12.42 29.18
C GLY A 218 -6.08 -13.63 29.18
N VAL A 219 -5.65 -14.11 28.02
CA VAL A 219 -4.69 -15.23 27.90
C VAL A 219 -3.25 -14.72 27.86
N ASP A 220 -2.37 -15.39 28.61
CA ASP A 220 -0.93 -15.07 28.61
C ASP A 220 -0.32 -15.27 27.20
N PRO A 221 0.15 -14.22 26.55
CA PRO A 221 0.71 -14.30 25.19
C PRO A 221 1.95 -15.18 25.09
N ARG A 222 2.65 -15.48 26.20
CA ARG A 222 3.79 -16.42 26.23
C ARG A 222 3.38 -17.87 25.95
N ARG A 223 2.10 -18.19 26.07
CA ARG A 223 1.54 -19.51 25.73
C ARG A 223 1.27 -19.69 24.24
N VAL A 224 1.22 -18.59 23.48
CA VAL A 224 0.94 -18.62 22.04
C VAL A 224 2.15 -19.17 21.28
N ARG A 225 1.90 -20.13 20.42
CA ARG A 225 2.89 -20.71 19.51
C ARG A 225 2.30 -20.72 18.10
N ALA A 226 2.68 -19.76 17.28
CA ALA A 226 2.35 -19.82 15.86
C ALA A 226 3.17 -20.93 15.19
N THR A 227 2.51 -21.67 14.32
CA THR A 227 3.11 -22.80 13.62
C THR A 227 3.68 -22.40 12.27
N GLU A 228 3.07 -21.40 11.64
CA GLU A 228 3.46 -20.86 10.34
C GLU A 228 3.40 -19.34 10.34
N TYR A 229 4.37 -18.72 9.68
CA TYR A 229 4.51 -17.28 9.57
C TYR A 229 4.47 -16.83 8.12
N GLY A 230 3.82 -15.73 7.84
CA GLY A 230 3.77 -15.12 6.51
C GLY A 230 3.76 -13.60 6.57
N ASN A 231 4.44 -12.97 5.63
CA ASN A 231 4.51 -11.52 5.50
C ASN A 231 3.47 -10.93 4.52
N ASN A 232 2.50 -11.75 4.11
CA ASN A 232 1.41 -11.33 3.24
C ASN A 232 0.09 -11.92 3.75
N TYR A 233 -0.83 -11.04 4.14
CA TYR A 233 -2.12 -11.43 4.71
C TYR A 233 -2.96 -12.28 3.74
N ASN A 234 -2.96 -11.95 2.45
CA ASN A 234 -3.73 -12.70 1.45
C ASN A 234 -3.27 -14.15 1.35
N VAL A 235 -1.95 -14.39 1.47
CA VAL A 235 -1.36 -15.74 1.46
C VAL A 235 -1.79 -16.54 2.70
N LEU A 236 -1.87 -15.89 3.87
CA LEU A 236 -2.33 -16.56 5.10
C LEU A 236 -3.83 -16.91 5.04
N VAL A 237 -4.64 -16.00 4.49
CA VAL A 237 -6.08 -16.26 4.27
C VAL A 237 -6.27 -17.41 3.28
N ASP A 238 -5.49 -17.44 2.18
CA ASP A 238 -5.53 -18.56 1.22
C ASP A 238 -5.10 -19.88 1.90
N ALA A 239 -4.04 -19.86 2.71
CA ALA A 239 -3.60 -21.05 3.47
C ALA A 239 -4.69 -21.57 4.42
N ALA A 240 -5.37 -20.68 5.15
CA ALA A 240 -6.49 -21.03 6.01
C ALA A 240 -7.66 -21.62 5.22
N SER A 241 -8.01 -21.05 4.06
CA SER A 241 -9.07 -21.55 3.18
C SER A 241 -8.79 -22.95 2.64
N ARG A 242 -7.51 -23.31 2.48
CA ARG A 242 -7.04 -24.65 2.07
C ARG A 242 -6.85 -25.63 3.22
N GLY A 243 -7.29 -25.29 4.44
CA GLY A 243 -7.26 -26.18 5.58
C GLY A 243 -5.89 -26.33 6.25
N ARG A 244 -4.95 -25.37 6.06
CA ARG A 244 -3.61 -25.45 6.67
C ARG A 244 -3.59 -25.01 8.13
N GLY A 245 -4.64 -24.32 8.61
CA GLY A 245 -4.72 -23.85 9.99
C GLY A 245 -5.73 -22.73 10.13
N VAL A 246 -5.58 -21.99 11.23
CA VAL A 246 -6.44 -20.89 11.65
C VAL A 246 -5.67 -19.57 11.51
N THR A 247 -6.29 -18.58 10.87
CA THR A 247 -5.75 -17.21 10.85
C THR A 247 -6.73 -16.24 11.50
N LEU A 248 -6.24 -15.04 11.84
CA LEU A 248 -7.11 -13.96 12.28
C LEU A 248 -7.80 -13.32 11.08
N GLY A 249 -9.12 -13.37 11.07
CA GLY A 249 -9.96 -12.73 10.06
C GLY A 249 -10.48 -11.39 10.55
N THR A 250 -10.72 -10.47 9.61
CA THR A 250 -11.30 -9.17 9.88
C THR A 250 -12.67 -9.06 9.24
N ARG A 251 -13.67 -8.65 10.02
CA ARG A 251 -15.03 -8.36 9.54
C ARG A 251 -14.96 -7.34 8.40
N HIS A 252 -15.85 -7.45 7.46
CA HIS A 252 -15.96 -6.70 6.22
C HIS A 252 -14.89 -7.04 5.17
N LEU A 253 -13.66 -7.38 5.56
CA LEU A 253 -12.68 -7.86 4.61
C LEU A 253 -12.99 -9.28 4.14
N LEU A 254 -13.29 -10.19 5.06
CA LEU A 254 -13.50 -11.61 4.75
C LEU A 254 -14.98 -12.02 4.63
N ASP A 255 -15.89 -11.07 4.55
CA ASP A 255 -17.32 -11.37 4.47
C ASP A 255 -17.66 -12.18 3.18
N ALA A 256 -16.99 -11.91 2.07
CA ALA A 256 -17.18 -12.65 0.82
C ALA A 256 -16.68 -14.10 0.90
N GLU A 257 -15.53 -14.33 1.51
CA GLU A 257 -14.94 -15.65 1.75
C GLU A 257 -15.81 -16.48 2.71
N ILE A 258 -16.39 -15.84 3.72
CA ILE A 258 -17.29 -16.48 4.67
C ILE A 258 -18.63 -16.80 3.99
N ARG A 259 -19.23 -15.85 3.27
CA ARG A 259 -20.50 -16.10 2.53
C ARG A 259 -20.37 -17.18 1.47
N SER A 260 -19.22 -17.27 0.81
CA SER A 260 -18.96 -18.30 -0.19
C SER A 260 -18.66 -19.69 0.41
N GLY A 261 -18.51 -19.78 1.75
CA GLY A 261 -18.18 -21.03 2.44
C GLY A 261 -16.71 -21.45 2.31
N LYS A 262 -15.82 -20.61 1.78
CA LYS A 262 -14.38 -20.89 1.76
C LYS A 262 -13.77 -20.83 3.14
N LEU A 263 -14.27 -19.92 3.98
CA LEU A 263 -13.90 -19.73 5.36
C LEU A 263 -15.13 -19.76 6.27
N ALA A 264 -14.93 -20.14 7.51
CA ALA A 264 -15.92 -20.02 8.56
C ALA A 264 -15.27 -19.51 9.85
N ARG A 265 -16.03 -18.84 10.70
CA ARG A 265 -15.58 -18.49 12.05
C ARG A 265 -15.38 -19.76 12.87
N LEU A 266 -14.21 -19.90 13.48
CA LEU A 266 -13.89 -21.06 14.31
C LEU A 266 -14.58 -20.97 15.69
N SER A 267 -14.87 -19.75 16.17
CA SER A 267 -15.56 -19.48 17.44
C SER A 267 -16.34 -18.18 17.39
N SER A 268 -17.17 -17.93 18.40
CA SER A 268 -17.88 -16.66 18.59
C SER A 268 -17.00 -15.55 19.17
N LEU A 269 -15.76 -15.88 19.58
CA LEU A 269 -14.84 -14.93 20.18
C LEU A 269 -14.38 -13.91 19.14
N SER A 270 -14.39 -12.63 19.52
CA SER A 270 -13.87 -11.54 18.71
C SER A 270 -13.24 -10.45 19.57
N VAL A 271 -12.34 -9.67 18.97
CA VAL A 271 -11.69 -8.51 19.58
C VAL A 271 -11.96 -7.28 18.73
N ARG A 272 -12.40 -6.20 19.35
CA ARG A 272 -12.57 -4.88 18.73
C ARG A 272 -11.53 -3.93 19.32
N PRO A 273 -10.47 -3.60 18.57
CA PRO A 273 -9.35 -2.80 19.08
C PRO A 273 -9.66 -1.29 19.19
N GLY A 274 -10.84 -0.85 18.76
CA GLY A 274 -11.19 0.58 18.67
C GLY A 274 -10.51 1.29 17.50
N ARG A 275 -10.14 0.56 16.47
CA ARG A 275 -9.52 1.01 15.24
C ARG A 275 -10.36 0.62 14.04
N GLY A 276 -9.97 1.07 12.84
CA GLY A 276 -10.76 0.76 11.66
C GLY A 276 -10.10 1.15 10.35
N TYR A 277 -10.89 1.03 9.31
CA TYR A 277 -10.51 1.41 7.96
C TYR A 277 -11.09 2.77 7.62
N PHE A 278 -10.27 3.61 7.03
CA PHE A 278 -10.61 4.99 6.71
C PHE A 278 -10.48 5.25 5.22
N LEU A 279 -11.39 6.03 4.68
CA LEU A 279 -11.25 6.70 3.40
C LEU A 279 -10.59 8.06 3.65
N MET A 280 -9.44 8.27 3.04
CA MET A 280 -8.66 9.49 3.13
C MET A 280 -8.73 10.23 1.80
N ARG A 281 -8.93 11.53 1.85
CA ARG A 281 -8.90 12.43 0.69
C ARG A 281 -7.69 13.34 0.78
N ASN A 282 -6.98 13.50 -0.32
CA ASN A 282 -5.88 14.46 -0.42
C ASN A 282 -6.42 15.88 -0.62
N ASP A 283 -6.24 16.75 0.38
CA ASP A 283 -6.75 18.13 0.37
C ASP A 283 -5.89 19.07 -0.49
N GLN A 284 -4.71 18.64 -0.93
CA GLN A 284 -3.86 19.40 -1.83
C GLN A 284 -4.21 19.19 -3.31
N ARG A 285 -5.03 18.20 -3.61
CA ARG A 285 -5.46 17.90 -4.97
C ARG A 285 -6.85 18.46 -5.26
N PRO A 286 -7.17 18.81 -6.53
CA PRO A 286 -8.49 19.23 -6.91
C PRO A 286 -9.54 18.14 -6.59
N PHE A 287 -10.60 18.51 -5.88
CA PHE A 287 -11.73 17.62 -5.67
C PHE A 287 -12.67 17.70 -6.87
N SER A 288 -12.24 17.08 -7.98
CA SER A 288 -13.02 17.04 -9.22
C SER A 288 -14.34 16.29 -9.02
N ALA A 289 -15.29 16.47 -9.94
CA ALA A 289 -16.59 15.78 -9.89
C ALA A 289 -16.43 14.25 -9.89
N GLU A 290 -15.41 13.73 -10.59
CA GLU A 290 -15.11 12.31 -10.66
C GLU A 290 -14.51 11.79 -9.33
N VAL A 291 -13.59 12.54 -8.72
CA VAL A 291 -13.04 12.20 -7.40
C VAL A 291 -14.15 12.24 -6.35
N GLU A 292 -15.02 13.26 -6.38
CA GLU A 292 -16.16 13.36 -5.48
C GLU A 292 -17.15 12.20 -5.66
N GLN A 293 -17.45 11.82 -6.89
CA GLN A 293 -18.34 10.71 -7.19
C GLN A 293 -17.80 9.39 -6.65
N LEU A 294 -16.52 9.10 -6.89
CA LEU A 294 -15.87 7.90 -6.39
C LEU A 294 -15.76 7.92 -4.85
N HIS A 295 -15.38 9.04 -4.26
CA HIS A 295 -15.33 9.21 -2.81
C HIS A 295 -16.69 8.92 -2.17
N ARG A 296 -17.76 9.54 -2.65
CA ARG A 296 -19.13 9.36 -2.14
C ARG A 296 -19.60 7.92 -2.29
N TRP A 297 -19.25 7.26 -3.38
CA TRP A 297 -19.53 5.85 -3.59
C TRP A 297 -18.87 4.96 -2.54
N ILE A 298 -17.55 5.09 -2.37
CA ILE A 298 -16.78 4.30 -1.40
C ILE A 298 -17.29 4.55 0.02
N ALA A 299 -17.51 5.82 0.40
CA ALA A 299 -17.99 6.22 1.72
C ALA A 299 -19.36 5.65 2.08
N SER A 300 -20.24 5.48 1.10
CA SER A 300 -21.61 4.97 1.30
C SER A 300 -21.77 3.48 1.01
N TYR A 301 -20.73 2.79 0.56
CA TYR A 301 -20.86 1.44 0.03
C TYR A 301 -21.41 0.44 1.04
N ARG A 302 -20.96 0.51 2.28
CA ARG A 302 -21.39 -0.38 3.36
C ARG A 302 -22.87 -0.17 3.74
N VAL A 303 -23.29 1.08 3.90
CA VAL A 303 -24.70 1.41 4.23
C VAL A 303 -25.63 0.86 3.15
N ASN A 304 -25.21 0.92 1.91
CA ASN A 304 -25.98 0.35 0.79
C ASN A 304 -25.99 -1.18 0.77
N GLN A 305 -24.99 -1.87 1.32
CA GLN A 305 -25.01 -3.34 1.46
C GLN A 305 -25.95 -3.78 2.59
N GLU A 306 -25.86 -3.17 3.77
CA GLU A 306 -26.73 -3.47 4.92
C GLU A 306 -28.22 -3.29 4.57
N ILE A 307 -28.57 -2.25 3.82
CA ILE A 307 -29.93 -2.02 3.33
C ILE A 307 -30.40 -3.13 2.37
N ARG A 308 -29.49 -3.75 1.59
CA ARG A 308 -29.83 -4.80 0.62
C ARG A 308 -29.96 -6.18 1.26
N GLU A 309 -29.18 -6.43 2.29
CA GLU A 309 -29.19 -7.69 3.01
C GLU A 309 -30.31 -7.74 4.07
N GLY A 310 -31.06 -6.64 4.26
CA GLY A 310 -32.22 -6.57 5.16
C GLY A 310 -31.85 -6.68 6.65
N VAL A 311 -30.63 -6.26 6.99
CA VAL A 311 -30.14 -6.19 8.38
C VAL A 311 -30.32 -4.78 8.92
#